data_9b524db221febc2e029f715a7a18596f
#
_entry.id   9b524db221febc2e029f715a7a18596f
#
_cell.length_a   1.000
_cell.length_b   1.000
_cell.length_c   1.000
_cell.angle_alpha   90.00
_cell.angle_beta   90.00
_cell.angle_gamma   90.00
#
_symmetry.space_group_name_H-M   'P 1'
#
loop_
_entity.id
_entity.type
_entity.pdbx_description
1 polymer ?
#
loop_
_entity_poly.entity_id
_entity_poly.type
_entity_poly.pdbx_seq_one_letter_code
_entity_poly.pdbx_strand_id
1 'polypeptide(L)'
;QSALKATADEYVPLGYEVISQFDADVNQDGKPDKLMTIWGTDPQKIKTNEDGEDINNNRGGIIIALKHDAGYELAVANYKCFSSDTFGGDEIDDVVFDYYMKNNTLVFHFAHGRYGFWKYIFRYQNNDIELIGYHLDQSNGAISSLIEDVNFSTRTAVYKQNMNNNDEEPAKYKVKIIKFKRDNLIKLSEIADFDNLDLGLPETE
;
A
#
# COMPACT_ATOMS: atom_id res chain seq x y z
N GLN A 1 15.44 5.08 -20.53
CA GLN A 1 14.25 5.94 -20.46
C GLN A 1 13.17 5.34 -21.36
N SER A 2 11.99 5.07 -20.80
CA SER A 2 10.84 4.68 -21.61
C SER A 2 10.41 5.87 -22.49
N ALA A 3 9.90 5.60 -23.70
CA ALA A 3 9.38 6.66 -24.55
C ALA A 3 8.18 7.33 -23.84
N LEU A 4 8.12 8.68 -23.89
CA LEU A 4 6.99 9.43 -23.37
C LEU A 4 5.70 9.05 -24.10
N LYS A 5 4.61 8.94 -23.37
CA LYS A 5 3.26 8.76 -23.94
C LYS A 5 2.46 10.06 -23.84
N ALA A 6 1.53 10.26 -24.77
CA ALA A 6 0.72 11.49 -24.79
C ALA A 6 -0.18 11.59 -23.54
N THR A 7 -0.72 10.45 -23.10
CA THR A 7 -1.57 10.33 -21.92
C THR A 7 -1.05 9.24 -20.99
N ALA A 8 -1.35 9.36 -19.69
CA ALA A 8 -0.98 8.35 -18.70
C ALA A 8 -1.76 7.02 -18.92
N ASP A 9 -2.99 7.09 -19.42
CA ASP A 9 -3.84 5.91 -19.67
C ASP A 9 -3.23 4.95 -20.70
N GLU A 10 -2.36 5.44 -21.59
CA GLU A 10 -1.64 4.59 -22.53
C GLU A 10 -0.67 3.59 -21.87
N TYR A 11 -0.39 3.76 -20.57
CA TYR A 11 0.41 2.80 -19.79
C TYR A 11 -0.43 1.65 -19.20
N VAL A 12 -1.77 1.76 -19.23
CA VAL A 12 -2.66 0.67 -18.81
C VAL A 12 -2.59 -0.45 -19.84
N PRO A 13 -2.17 -1.66 -19.46
CA PRO A 13 -2.05 -2.76 -20.42
C PRO A 13 -3.41 -3.34 -20.80
N LEU A 14 -3.47 -4.02 -21.92
CA LEU A 14 -4.65 -4.80 -22.31
C LEU A 14 -4.98 -5.83 -21.23
N GLY A 15 -6.27 -6.00 -20.94
CA GLY A 15 -6.76 -6.91 -19.90
C GLY A 15 -6.74 -6.29 -18.50
N TYR A 16 -6.60 -4.97 -18.43
CA TYR A 16 -6.76 -4.19 -17.19
C TYR A 16 -7.69 -3.00 -17.41
N GLU A 17 -8.38 -2.62 -16.36
CA GLU A 17 -9.18 -1.40 -16.28
C GLU A 17 -8.70 -0.51 -15.13
N VAL A 18 -8.91 0.80 -15.25
CA VAL A 18 -8.61 1.77 -14.18
C VAL A 18 -9.79 1.77 -13.21
N ILE A 19 -9.52 1.47 -11.93
CA ILE A 19 -10.54 1.49 -10.87
C ILE A 19 -10.64 2.86 -10.24
N SER A 20 -9.48 3.47 -9.99
CA SER A 20 -9.39 4.78 -9.34
C SER A 20 -8.16 5.52 -9.85
N GLN A 21 -8.25 6.84 -9.91
CA GLN A 21 -7.11 7.69 -10.28
C GLN A 21 -7.21 9.09 -9.65
N PHE A 22 -6.06 9.69 -9.41
CA PHE A 22 -5.96 11.10 -9.02
C PHE A 22 -4.65 11.72 -9.51
N ASP A 23 -4.58 13.05 -9.45
CA ASP A 23 -3.41 13.82 -9.83
C ASP A 23 -2.68 14.32 -8.57
N ALA A 24 -1.36 14.18 -8.54
CA ALA A 24 -0.51 14.72 -7.47
C ALA A 24 0.92 14.93 -7.95
N ASP A 25 1.62 15.90 -7.38
CA ASP A 25 3.04 16.12 -7.64
C ASP A 25 3.88 15.15 -6.81
N VAL A 26 4.19 14.00 -7.39
CA VAL A 26 4.88 12.89 -6.72
C VAL A 26 6.38 13.14 -6.62
N ASN A 27 6.97 13.73 -7.67
CA ASN A 27 8.40 13.98 -7.80
C ASN A 27 8.82 15.39 -7.35
N GLN A 28 7.86 16.24 -6.96
CA GLN A 28 8.03 17.61 -6.48
C GLN A 28 8.61 18.56 -7.56
N ASP A 29 8.24 18.37 -8.82
CA ASP A 29 8.63 19.23 -9.92
C ASP A 29 7.60 20.34 -10.25
N GLY A 30 6.50 20.38 -9.49
CA GLY A 30 5.41 21.35 -9.65
C GLY A 30 4.38 20.97 -10.69
N LYS A 31 4.44 19.77 -11.28
CA LYS A 31 3.49 19.26 -12.27
C LYS A 31 2.63 18.14 -11.67
N PRO A 32 1.34 18.07 -12.05
CA PRO A 32 0.47 17.00 -11.57
C PRO A 32 0.76 15.68 -12.30
N ASP A 33 1.38 14.75 -11.60
CA ASP A 33 1.59 13.37 -12.04
C ASP A 33 0.29 12.57 -11.92
N LYS A 34 0.18 11.46 -12.65
CA LYS A 34 -0.98 10.58 -12.64
C LYS A 34 -0.70 9.32 -11.82
N LEU A 35 -1.54 9.07 -10.83
CA LEU A 35 -1.57 7.83 -10.06
C LEU A 35 -2.87 7.09 -10.39
N MET A 36 -2.77 5.81 -10.74
CA MET A 36 -3.89 4.98 -11.16
C MET A 36 -3.81 3.62 -10.47
N THR A 37 -4.89 3.19 -9.80
CA THR A 37 -5.07 1.78 -9.47
C THR A 37 -5.79 1.07 -10.60
N ILE A 38 -5.33 -0.11 -10.92
CA ILE A 38 -5.84 -0.91 -12.04
C ILE A 38 -6.24 -2.31 -11.56
N TRP A 39 -7.15 -2.92 -12.30
CA TRP A 39 -7.66 -4.26 -12.02
C TRP A 39 -7.63 -5.13 -13.27
N GLY A 40 -7.21 -6.39 -13.11
CA GLY A 40 -7.22 -7.36 -14.19
C GLY A 40 -8.63 -7.81 -14.55
N THR A 41 -8.90 -7.95 -15.85
CA THR A 41 -10.23 -8.31 -16.38
C THR A 41 -10.23 -9.65 -17.12
N ASP A 42 -9.32 -10.56 -16.77
CA ASP A 42 -9.23 -11.90 -17.38
C ASP A 42 -10.41 -12.78 -16.93
N PRO A 43 -11.34 -13.16 -17.83
CA PRO A 43 -12.50 -13.96 -17.47
C PRO A 43 -12.10 -15.40 -17.07
N GLN A 44 -10.93 -15.89 -17.46
CA GLN A 44 -10.46 -17.23 -17.07
C GLN A 44 -10.03 -17.30 -15.60
N LYS A 45 -9.85 -16.17 -14.96
CA LYS A 45 -9.55 -16.05 -13.52
C LYS A 45 -10.80 -15.97 -12.65
N ILE A 46 -11.98 -15.89 -13.24
CA ILE A 46 -13.25 -16.01 -12.52
C ILE A 46 -13.61 -17.49 -12.46
N LYS A 47 -13.74 -18.03 -11.26
CA LYS A 47 -14.04 -19.45 -11.02
C LYS A 47 -15.21 -19.58 -10.08
N THR A 48 -16.17 -20.42 -10.43
CA THR A 48 -17.28 -20.76 -9.54
C THR A 48 -16.81 -21.76 -8.48
N ASN A 49 -17.05 -21.46 -7.20
CA ASN A 49 -16.75 -22.35 -6.08
C ASN A 49 -17.78 -23.48 -5.94
N GLU A 50 -17.62 -24.34 -4.93
CA GLU A 50 -18.53 -25.48 -4.68
C GLU A 50 -19.94 -25.01 -4.27
N ASP A 51 -20.09 -23.82 -3.74
CA ASP A 51 -21.36 -23.22 -3.32
C ASP A 51 -22.07 -22.49 -4.47
N GLY A 52 -21.47 -22.44 -5.65
CA GLY A 52 -22.02 -21.81 -6.85
C GLY A 52 -21.74 -20.31 -6.95
N GLU A 53 -20.84 -19.75 -6.14
CA GLU A 53 -20.45 -18.35 -6.15
C GLU A 53 -19.23 -18.14 -7.05
N ASP A 54 -19.22 -17.05 -7.82
CA ASP A 54 -18.09 -16.67 -8.67
C ASP A 54 -17.00 -15.95 -7.86
N ILE A 55 -15.84 -16.57 -7.76
CA ILE A 55 -14.64 -16.00 -7.14
C ILE A 55 -13.77 -15.40 -8.24
N ASN A 56 -13.53 -14.09 -8.14
CA ASN A 56 -12.67 -13.37 -9.06
C ASN A 56 -11.22 -13.39 -8.54
N ASN A 57 -10.36 -14.20 -9.16
CA ASN A 57 -8.93 -14.32 -8.83
C ASN A 57 -8.05 -13.38 -9.66
N ASN A 58 -8.60 -12.36 -10.32
CA ASN A 58 -7.81 -11.30 -10.90
C ASN A 58 -7.06 -10.54 -9.81
N ARG A 59 -5.96 -9.91 -10.18
CA ARG A 59 -5.16 -9.09 -9.27
C ARG A 59 -5.19 -7.64 -9.72
N GLY A 60 -5.05 -6.77 -8.76
CA GLY A 60 -4.91 -5.34 -8.99
C GLY A 60 -3.47 -4.88 -8.93
N GLY A 61 -3.26 -3.66 -9.37
CA GLY A 61 -1.96 -3.02 -9.37
C GLY A 61 -2.02 -1.51 -9.36
N ILE A 62 -0.85 -0.90 -9.52
CA ILE A 62 -0.70 0.55 -9.56
C ILE A 62 0.21 0.97 -10.70
N ILE A 63 -0.17 2.06 -11.37
CA ILE A 63 0.63 2.77 -12.36
C ILE A 63 0.84 4.19 -11.85
N ILE A 64 2.09 4.66 -11.90
CA ILE A 64 2.44 6.05 -11.61
C ILE A 64 3.20 6.59 -12.82
N ALA A 65 2.66 7.64 -13.42
CA ALA A 65 3.21 8.30 -14.60
C ALA A 65 3.51 9.77 -14.30
N LEU A 66 4.78 10.16 -14.42
CA LEU A 66 5.27 11.52 -14.18
C LEU A 66 4.96 12.42 -15.36
N LYS A 67 4.45 13.61 -15.07
CA LYS A 67 4.09 14.62 -16.06
C LYS A 67 5.31 15.40 -16.53
N HIS A 68 5.51 15.42 -17.86
CA HIS A 68 6.46 16.28 -18.57
C HIS A 68 5.73 17.20 -19.55
N ASP A 69 6.40 18.21 -20.07
CA ASP A 69 5.80 19.13 -21.06
C ASP A 69 5.34 18.39 -22.32
N ALA A 70 6.08 17.35 -22.72
CA ALA A 70 5.82 16.56 -23.94
C ALA A 70 4.95 15.31 -23.72
N GLY A 71 4.45 15.06 -22.48
CA GLY A 71 3.64 13.88 -22.19
C GLY A 71 3.91 13.31 -20.79
N TYR A 72 3.82 12.00 -20.67
CA TYR A 72 4.02 11.27 -19.43
C TYR A 72 5.14 10.24 -19.53
N GLU A 73 5.96 10.13 -18.49
CA GLU A 73 6.97 9.09 -18.31
C GLU A 73 6.50 8.09 -17.27
N LEU A 74 6.65 6.79 -17.55
CA LEU A 74 6.31 5.75 -16.59
C LEU A 74 7.35 5.69 -15.47
N ALA A 75 6.94 5.99 -14.23
CA ALA A 75 7.76 5.83 -13.05
C ALA A 75 7.59 4.45 -12.40
N VAL A 76 6.35 3.99 -12.25
CA VAL A 76 6.02 2.69 -11.67
C VAL A 76 4.93 2.00 -12.48
N ALA A 77 5.15 0.72 -12.75
CA ALA A 77 4.12 -0.20 -13.25
C ALA A 77 4.21 -1.49 -12.43
N ASN A 78 3.27 -1.68 -11.54
CA ASN A 78 3.10 -2.92 -10.80
C ASN A 78 1.67 -3.42 -11.02
N TYR A 79 1.52 -4.56 -11.70
CA TYR A 79 0.23 -5.05 -12.18
C TYR A 79 -0.42 -6.11 -11.26
N LYS A 80 0.19 -6.45 -10.12
CA LYS A 80 -0.22 -7.61 -9.32
C LYS A 80 -0.06 -7.46 -7.81
N CYS A 81 0.32 -6.29 -7.34
CA CYS A 81 0.63 -6.09 -5.91
C CYS A 81 -0.59 -6.14 -4.99
N PHE A 82 -1.81 -6.04 -5.53
CA PHE A 82 -3.05 -6.14 -4.77
C PHE A 82 -3.74 -7.48 -5.06
N SER A 83 -4.19 -8.16 -4.01
CA SER A 83 -5.00 -9.39 -4.13
C SER A 83 -6.44 -9.08 -4.52
N SER A 84 -7.22 -10.13 -4.80
CA SER A 84 -8.67 -10.02 -5.02
C SER A 84 -9.38 -9.38 -3.84
N ASP A 85 -8.90 -9.63 -2.63
CA ASP A 85 -9.56 -9.21 -1.40
C ASP A 85 -9.36 -7.71 -1.13
N THR A 86 -8.33 -7.09 -1.74
CA THR A 86 -8.05 -5.64 -1.56
C THR A 86 -9.18 -4.75 -2.10
N PHE A 87 -9.89 -5.17 -3.16
CA PHE A 87 -10.89 -4.35 -3.85
C PHE A 87 -12.28 -4.99 -3.90
N GLY A 88 -12.48 -6.17 -3.34
CA GLY A 88 -13.69 -6.98 -3.50
C GLY A 88 -14.52 -7.21 -2.24
N GLY A 89 -14.13 -6.62 -1.11
CA GLY A 89 -14.74 -6.89 0.19
C GLY A 89 -16.09 -6.19 0.44
N ASP A 90 -16.98 -6.87 1.16
CA ASP A 90 -18.22 -6.30 1.71
C ASP A 90 -17.93 -5.50 2.99
N GLU A 91 -18.58 -4.34 3.14
CA GLU A 91 -18.22 -3.23 4.03
C GLU A 91 -18.12 -3.48 5.56
N ILE A 92 -18.44 -4.65 6.09
CA ILE A 92 -18.56 -4.83 7.55
C ILE A 92 -17.37 -5.54 8.20
N ASP A 93 -16.77 -6.50 7.53
CA ASP A 93 -15.63 -7.28 8.07
C ASP A 93 -14.39 -7.26 7.15
N ASP A 94 -14.43 -6.51 6.07
CA ASP A 94 -13.36 -6.48 5.06
C ASP A 94 -12.40 -5.31 5.23
N VAL A 95 -11.23 -5.47 4.64
CA VAL A 95 -10.22 -4.42 4.61
C VAL A 95 -10.59 -3.38 3.55
N VAL A 96 -10.74 -2.13 3.96
CA VAL A 96 -10.90 -1.00 3.04
C VAL A 96 -9.55 -0.44 2.67
N PHE A 97 -9.26 -0.43 1.38
CA PHE A 97 -8.04 0.18 0.85
C PHE A 97 -8.29 1.59 0.34
N ASP A 98 -7.40 2.50 0.70
CA ASP A 98 -7.33 3.88 0.18
C ASP A 98 -5.87 4.28 -0.07
N TYR A 99 -5.64 5.23 -0.98
CA TYR A 99 -4.31 5.76 -1.24
C TYR A 99 -4.35 7.25 -1.54
N TYR A 100 -3.37 7.98 -0.99
CA TYR A 100 -3.33 9.44 -1.07
C TYR A 100 -1.93 10.00 -0.88
N MET A 101 -1.74 11.26 -1.29
CA MET A 101 -0.52 12.01 -1.00
C MET A 101 -0.65 12.79 0.31
N LYS A 102 0.39 12.71 1.15
CA LYS A 102 0.52 13.49 2.39
C LYS A 102 1.99 13.84 2.64
N ASN A 103 2.28 15.13 2.82
CA ASN A 103 3.64 15.62 3.10
C ASN A 103 4.70 15.06 2.13
N ASN A 104 4.41 15.12 0.83
CA ASN A 104 5.27 14.61 -0.25
C ASN A 104 5.56 13.09 -0.16
N THR A 105 4.66 12.34 0.45
CA THR A 105 4.72 10.89 0.49
C THR A 105 3.41 10.29 -0.04
N LEU A 106 3.52 9.17 -0.74
CA LEU A 106 2.38 8.35 -1.13
C LEU A 106 2.07 7.39 0.01
N VAL A 107 0.86 7.42 0.49
CA VAL A 107 0.38 6.57 1.60
C VAL A 107 -0.60 5.56 1.04
N PHE A 108 -0.37 4.29 1.29
CA PHE A 108 -1.33 3.21 1.14
C PHE A 108 -1.90 2.89 2.50
N HIS A 109 -3.21 3.00 2.65
CA HIS A 109 -3.93 2.82 3.90
C HIS A 109 -4.91 1.66 3.78
N PHE A 110 -4.76 0.69 4.64
CA PHE A 110 -5.63 -0.47 4.78
C PHE A 110 -6.33 -0.38 6.13
N ALA A 111 -7.64 -0.22 6.15
CA ALA A 111 -8.44 -0.12 7.36
C ALA A 111 -9.30 -1.38 7.52
N HIS A 112 -9.27 -1.98 8.70
CA HIS A 112 -10.03 -3.18 9.05
C HIS A 112 -10.99 -2.89 10.21
N GLY A 113 -11.85 -1.89 10.00
CA GLY A 113 -12.90 -1.51 10.94
C GLY A 113 -12.38 -1.39 12.39
N ARG A 114 -13.01 -2.12 13.31
CA ARG A 114 -12.65 -2.15 14.74
C ARG A 114 -11.34 -2.89 15.05
N TYR A 115 -10.76 -3.59 14.08
CA TYR A 115 -9.52 -4.34 14.26
C TYR A 115 -8.27 -3.50 14.01
N GLY A 116 -8.46 -2.25 13.54
CA GLY A 116 -7.38 -1.30 13.35
C GLY A 116 -7.08 -1.02 11.89
N PHE A 117 -5.85 -0.59 11.64
CA PHE A 117 -5.41 -0.25 10.29
C PHE A 117 -3.89 -0.37 10.17
N TRP A 118 -3.41 -0.43 8.93
CA TRP A 118 -1.98 -0.30 8.65
C TRP A 118 -1.75 0.57 7.43
N LYS A 119 -0.53 1.13 7.36
CA LYS A 119 -0.11 2.04 6.30
C LYS A 119 1.28 1.70 5.81
N TYR A 120 1.44 1.72 4.51
CA TYR A 120 2.73 1.76 3.85
C TYR A 120 2.96 3.18 3.36
N ILE A 121 4.13 3.76 3.67
CA ILE A 121 4.47 5.14 3.35
C ILE A 121 5.65 5.14 2.39
N PHE A 122 5.42 5.63 1.19
CA PHE A 122 6.38 5.64 0.10
C PHE A 122 6.84 7.07 -0.22
N ARG A 123 8.01 7.18 -0.83
CA ARG A 123 8.53 8.44 -1.37
C ARG A 123 9.17 8.21 -2.73
N TYR A 124 8.98 9.15 -3.66
CA TYR A 124 9.74 9.18 -4.89
C TYR A 124 11.17 9.63 -4.60
N GLN A 125 12.12 8.77 -4.87
CA GLN A 125 13.56 9.01 -4.76
C GLN A 125 14.31 7.97 -5.58
N ASN A 126 15.54 8.26 -6.00
CA ASN A 126 16.36 7.35 -6.81
C ASN A 126 15.67 6.86 -8.10
N ASN A 127 14.79 7.69 -8.68
CA ASN A 127 13.96 7.40 -9.86
C ASN A 127 13.00 6.20 -9.66
N ASP A 128 12.57 5.97 -8.42
CA ASP A 128 11.57 4.95 -8.06
C ASP A 128 10.72 5.44 -6.87
N ILE A 129 9.71 4.68 -6.54
CA ILE A 129 8.86 4.90 -5.35
C ILE A 129 9.29 3.91 -4.28
N GLU A 130 9.99 4.38 -3.25
CA GLU A 130 10.60 3.54 -2.23
C GLU A 130 9.84 3.60 -0.89
N LEU A 131 9.68 2.44 -0.24
CA LEU A 131 9.05 2.31 1.07
C LEU A 131 9.96 2.92 2.16
N ILE A 132 9.52 4.02 2.76
CA ILE A 132 10.26 4.74 3.79
C ILE A 132 9.66 4.58 5.19
N GLY A 133 8.41 4.13 5.29
CA GLY A 133 7.74 3.94 6.57
C GLY A 133 6.64 2.90 6.52
N TYR A 134 6.36 2.33 7.68
CA TYR A 134 5.23 1.46 7.93
C TYR A 134 4.62 1.81 9.29
N HIS A 135 3.30 1.78 9.36
CA HIS A 135 2.57 1.97 10.60
C HIS A 135 1.49 0.89 10.71
N LEU A 136 1.39 0.27 11.86
CA LEU A 136 0.32 -0.64 12.24
C LEU A 136 -0.31 -0.13 13.54
N ASP A 137 -1.62 -0.04 13.55
CA ASP A 137 -2.42 0.10 14.77
C ASP A 137 -3.39 -1.07 14.82
N GLN A 138 -3.07 -2.05 15.63
CA GLN A 138 -3.93 -3.21 15.86
C GLN A 138 -4.80 -2.94 17.08
N SER A 139 -6.10 -3.00 16.91
CA SER A 139 -7.06 -2.79 17.98
C SER A 139 -8.02 -3.97 18.11
N ASN A 140 -8.61 -4.07 19.30
CA ASN A 140 -9.73 -4.97 19.54
C ASN A 140 -10.80 -4.15 20.28
N GLY A 141 -11.59 -3.40 19.50
CA GLY A 141 -12.53 -2.41 20.02
C GLY A 141 -11.95 -0.99 20.05
N ALA A 142 -12.13 -0.27 21.15
CA ALA A 142 -11.79 1.16 21.25
C ALA A 142 -10.31 1.45 21.55
N ILE A 143 -9.53 0.45 21.95
CA ILE A 143 -8.16 0.63 22.43
C ILE A 143 -7.20 -0.21 21.60
N SER A 144 -6.11 0.43 21.16
CA SER A 144 -5.04 -0.26 20.44
C SER A 144 -4.31 -1.24 21.34
N SER A 145 -4.21 -2.49 20.90
CA SER A 145 -3.46 -3.57 21.58
C SER A 145 -1.97 -3.53 21.22
N LEU A 146 -1.66 -3.20 19.98
CA LEU A 146 -0.30 -3.09 19.46
C LEU A 146 -0.22 -1.92 18.49
N ILE A 147 0.84 -1.10 18.63
CA ILE A 147 1.18 -0.07 17.65
C ILE A 147 2.62 -0.32 17.20
N GLU A 148 2.84 -0.34 15.90
CA GLU A 148 4.15 -0.42 15.29
C GLU A 148 4.41 0.81 14.42
N ASP A 149 5.52 1.49 14.67
CA ASP A 149 5.99 2.61 13.88
C ASP A 149 7.39 2.28 13.33
N VAL A 150 7.49 2.08 12.02
CA VAL A 150 8.76 1.73 11.37
C VAL A 150 9.20 2.85 10.46
N ASN A 151 10.44 3.29 10.64
CA ASN A 151 11.10 4.22 9.74
C ASN A 151 12.29 3.52 9.08
N PHE A 152 12.13 3.17 7.80
CA PHE A 152 13.16 2.47 7.02
C PHE A 152 14.34 3.37 6.67
N SER A 153 14.14 4.70 6.54
CA SER A 153 15.22 5.64 6.28
C SER A 153 16.18 5.75 7.47
N THR A 154 15.67 5.73 8.69
CA THR A 154 16.47 5.77 9.93
C THR A 154 16.74 4.39 10.51
N ARG A 155 16.18 3.33 9.92
CA ARG A 155 16.30 1.94 10.35
C ARG A 155 15.91 1.76 11.83
N THR A 156 14.75 2.31 12.18
CA THR A 156 14.23 2.29 13.55
C THR A 156 12.79 1.78 13.53
N ALA A 157 12.51 0.83 14.39
CA ALA A 157 11.16 0.35 14.66
C ALA A 157 10.80 0.64 16.13
N VAL A 158 9.60 1.16 16.36
CA VAL A 158 9.04 1.42 17.69
C VAL A 158 7.79 0.55 17.83
N TYR A 159 7.79 -0.29 18.83
CA TYR A 159 6.68 -1.16 19.20
C TYR A 159 6.07 -0.69 20.50
N LYS A 160 4.75 -0.56 20.56
CA LYS A 160 4.00 -0.19 21.75
C LYS A 160 2.96 -1.27 22.03
N GLN A 161 3.23 -2.12 22.99
CA GLN A 161 2.31 -3.18 23.42
C GLN A 161 1.49 -2.68 24.59
N ASN A 162 0.16 -2.72 24.47
CA ASN A 162 -0.72 -2.42 25.59
C ASN A 162 -0.62 -3.53 26.65
N MET A 163 -0.40 -3.13 27.87
CA MET A 163 -0.25 -4.05 29.03
C MET A 163 -1.56 -4.26 29.79
N ASN A 164 -2.61 -3.48 29.47
CA ASN A 164 -3.91 -3.65 30.07
C ASN A 164 -4.74 -4.65 29.25
N ASN A 165 -5.40 -5.57 29.97
CA ASN A 165 -6.29 -6.57 29.39
C ASN A 165 -7.77 -6.14 29.46
N ASN A 166 -8.03 -4.89 29.87
CA ASN A 166 -9.36 -4.37 30.14
C ASN A 166 -9.56 -3.06 29.39
N ASP A 167 -10.61 -2.98 28.57
CA ASP A 167 -10.96 -1.80 27.76
C ASP A 167 -11.54 -0.64 28.61
N GLU A 168 -11.84 -0.87 29.89
CA GLU A 168 -12.35 0.16 30.81
C GLU A 168 -11.21 1.01 31.40
N GLU A 169 -9.97 0.55 31.33
CA GLU A 169 -8.81 1.28 31.86
C GLU A 169 -8.04 1.99 30.71
N PRO A 170 -7.46 3.16 31.01
CA PRO A 170 -6.58 3.83 30.04
C PRO A 170 -5.44 2.91 29.59
N ALA A 171 -5.13 2.94 28.29
CA ALA A 171 -4.05 2.14 27.73
C ALA A 171 -2.71 2.44 28.42
N LYS A 172 -2.00 1.37 28.79
CA LYS A 172 -0.65 1.45 29.37
C LYS A 172 0.32 0.70 28.47
N TYR A 173 1.15 1.43 27.74
CA TYR A 173 2.05 0.83 26.77
C TYR A 173 3.43 0.51 27.37
N LYS A 174 3.89 -0.72 27.10
CA LYS A 174 5.31 -1.07 27.13
C LYS A 174 5.89 -0.69 25.77
N VAL A 175 6.94 0.12 25.77
CA VAL A 175 7.59 0.60 24.54
C VAL A 175 8.90 -0.13 24.34
N LYS A 176 9.13 -0.66 23.12
CA LYS A 176 10.38 -1.26 22.68
C LYS A 176 10.85 -0.54 21.43
N ILE A 177 12.10 -0.08 21.40
CA ILE A 177 12.72 0.56 20.25
C ILE A 177 13.83 -0.34 19.74
N ILE A 178 13.79 -0.68 18.48
CA ILE A 178 14.75 -1.57 17.83
C ILE A 178 15.41 -0.84 16.66
N LYS A 179 16.73 -0.94 16.57
CA LYS A 179 17.50 -0.60 15.39
C LYS A 179 17.73 -1.86 14.56
N PHE A 180 17.53 -1.76 13.26
CA PHE A 180 17.73 -2.88 12.33
C PHE A 180 18.66 -2.50 11.19
N LYS A 181 19.16 -3.49 10.45
CA LYS A 181 19.99 -3.29 9.27
C LYS A 181 19.17 -3.54 8.03
N ARG A 182 19.30 -2.66 7.05
CA ARG A 182 18.70 -2.82 5.72
C ARG A 182 19.57 -2.06 4.72
N ASP A 183 20.01 -2.73 3.69
CA ASP A 183 20.88 -2.13 2.68
C ASP A 183 20.08 -1.30 1.68
N ASN A 184 18.97 -1.85 1.15
CA ASN A 184 18.12 -1.21 0.17
C ASN A 184 16.70 -1.08 0.69
N LEU A 185 16.00 0.00 0.30
CA LEU A 185 14.58 0.17 0.54
C LEU A 185 13.77 -0.71 -0.43
N ILE A 186 12.59 -1.14 0.00
CA ILE A 186 11.65 -1.88 -0.85
C ILE A 186 11.08 -0.89 -1.88
N LYS A 187 11.11 -1.28 -3.15
CA LYS A 187 10.53 -0.50 -4.24
C LYS A 187 9.10 -0.93 -4.53
N LEU A 188 8.22 0.02 -4.75
CA LEU A 188 6.83 -0.26 -5.08
C LEU A 188 6.70 -1.12 -6.34
N SER A 189 7.58 -0.92 -7.32
CA SER A 189 7.65 -1.71 -8.55
C SER A 189 7.99 -3.20 -8.34
N GLU A 190 8.64 -3.54 -7.21
CA GLU A 190 9.12 -4.89 -6.90
C GLU A 190 8.19 -5.66 -5.94
N ILE A 191 7.19 -5.01 -5.33
CA ILE A 191 6.26 -5.66 -4.40
C ILE A 191 5.38 -6.65 -5.17
N ALA A 192 5.53 -7.93 -4.84
CA ALA A 192 4.74 -8.99 -5.48
C ALA A 192 3.30 -9.07 -4.95
N ASP A 193 3.14 -8.80 -3.66
CA ASP A 193 1.87 -8.93 -2.95
C ASP A 193 1.94 -8.17 -1.63
N PHE A 194 0.99 -7.26 -1.37
CA PHE A 194 0.94 -6.53 -0.10
C PHE A 194 0.50 -7.40 1.08
N ASP A 195 -0.31 -8.43 0.84
CA ASP A 195 -0.80 -9.32 1.90
C ASP A 195 0.31 -10.22 2.47
N ASN A 196 1.34 -10.48 1.65
CA ASN A 196 2.48 -11.32 2.02
C ASN A 196 3.82 -10.54 2.00
N LEU A 197 3.77 -9.21 2.16
CA LEU A 197 4.97 -8.39 2.10
C LEU A 197 5.84 -8.57 3.35
N ASP A 198 6.98 -9.23 3.17
CA ASP A 198 8.01 -9.30 4.21
C ASP A 198 8.74 -7.95 4.33
N LEU A 199 8.51 -7.28 5.45
CA LEU A 199 9.17 -6.02 5.79
C LEU A 199 10.61 -6.24 6.30
N GLY A 200 11.05 -7.47 6.53
CA GLY A 200 12.39 -7.81 7.02
C GLY A 200 12.68 -7.15 8.38
N LEU A 201 11.67 -7.07 9.23
CA LEU A 201 11.81 -6.53 10.58
C LEU A 201 12.33 -7.62 11.53
N PRO A 202 13.13 -7.26 12.55
CA PRO A 202 13.57 -8.21 13.56
C PRO A 202 12.37 -8.71 14.37
N GLU A 203 12.40 -9.99 14.73
CA GLU A 203 11.41 -10.57 15.64
C GLU A 203 11.40 -9.83 16.98
N THR A 204 10.22 -9.58 17.50
CA THR A 204 10.02 -9.00 18.84
C THR A 204 9.78 -10.15 19.82
N GLU A 205 10.85 -10.66 20.46
CA GLU A 205 10.73 -11.52 21.62
C GLU A 205 10.15 -10.74 22.83
#